data_f60003ae603e1eb43d9ac45f047a9876
#
_entry.id   f60003ae603e1eb43d9ac45f047a9876
#
_cell.length_a   1.000
_cell.length_b   1.000
_cell.length_c   1.000
_cell.angle_alpha   90.00
_cell.angle_beta   90.00
_cell.angle_gamma   90.00
#
_symmetry.space_group_name_H-M   'P 1'
#
loop_
_entity.id
_entity.type
_entity.pdbx_description
1 polymer ?
#
loop_
_entity_poly.entity_id
_entity_poly.type
_entity_poly.pdbx_seq_one_letter_code
_entity_poly.pdbx_strand_id
1 'polypeptide(L)'
;MIRIIALLLHPILASCLVAWVWWQYSWRKKSHQLKGNERAEHLRLHEQRGGRLLWAAVFVALVAVAGRAVAGWRTDGDFMSEIWPTSIHGITGPIGILILWQLSKMGKRTKAARENGDSFSNLKIKHGRMADLVIALVFIHAFLGFLYIFAVL
;
A
#
# COMPACT_ATOMS: atom_id res chain seq x y z
N MET A 1 22.80 -15.75 8.60
CA MET A 1 21.44 -15.93 9.16
C MET A 1 20.72 -14.61 9.36
N ILE A 2 21.22 -13.63 10.13
CA ILE A 2 20.57 -12.33 10.40
C ILE A 2 20.25 -11.55 9.11
N ARG A 3 21.17 -11.49 8.11
CA ARG A 3 20.94 -10.81 6.82
C ARG A 3 19.73 -11.39 6.10
N ILE A 4 19.61 -12.72 6.01
CA ILE A 4 18.48 -13.39 5.34
C ILE A 4 17.16 -13.07 6.06
N ILE A 5 17.15 -13.14 7.39
CA ILE A 5 15.96 -12.81 8.19
C ILE A 5 15.53 -11.35 7.95
N ALA A 6 16.48 -10.40 7.97
CA ALA A 6 16.20 -8.99 7.73
C ALA A 6 15.62 -8.74 6.33
N LEU A 7 16.15 -9.43 5.30
CA LEU A 7 15.65 -9.30 3.93
C LEU A 7 14.27 -9.96 3.73
N LEU A 8 13.99 -11.08 4.42
CA LEU A 8 12.70 -11.78 4.29
C LEU A 8 11.56 -11.13 5.07
N LEU A 9 11.84 -10.28 6.07
CA LEU A 9 10.80 -9.63 6.86
C LEU A 9 9.91 -8.73 6.00
N HIS A 10 10.51 -7.97 5.08
CA HIS A 10 9.74 -7.10 4.17
C HIS A 10 8.77 -7.89 3.28
N PRO A 11 9.15 -8.94 2.51
CA PRO A 11 8.21 -9.66 1.66
C PRO A 11 7.08 -10.35 2.45
N ILE A 12 7.32 -10.81 3.67
CA ILE A 12 6.27 -11.37 4.53
C ILE A 12 5.24 -10.30 4.88
N LEU A 13 5.68 -9.15 5.39
CA LEU A 13 4.80 -8.03 5.74
C LEU A 13 4.10 -7.45 4.50
N ALA A 14 4.80 -7.37 3.36
CA ALA A 14 4.25 -6.91 2.10
C ALA A 14 3.13 -7.83 1.60
N SER A 15 3.25 -9.15 1.76
CA SER A 15 2.19 -10.10 1.40
C SER A 15 0.92 -9.86 2.22
N CYS A 16 1.03 -9.61 3.52
CA CYS A 16 -0.09 -9.23 4.38
C CYS A 16 -0.70 -7.89 3.93
N LEU A 17 0.14 -6.92 3.54
CA LEU A 17 -0.32 -5.62 3.04
C LEU A 17 -1.07 -5.77 1.71
N VAL A 18 -0.59 -6.60 0.76
CA VAL A 18 -1.26 -6.89 -0.51
C VAL A 18 -2.65 -7.50 -0.26
N ALA A 19 -2.75 -8.47 0.66
CA ALA A 19 -4.03 -9.07 1.05
C ALA A 19 -4.99 -8.01 1.64
N TRP A 20 -4.49 -7.09 2.46
CA TRP A 20 -5.29 -6.00 3.02
C TRP A 20 -5.74 -5.02 1.93
N VAL A 21 -4.86 -4.61 1.01
CA VAL A 21 -5.22 -3.76 -0.14
C VAL A 21 -6.33 -4.41 -0.97
N TRP A 22 -6.19 -5.70 -1.29
CA TRP A 22 -7.21 -6.46 -2.00
C TRP A 22 -8.55 -6.49 -1.28
N TRP A 23 -8.54 -6.74 0.02
CA TRP A 23 -9.74 -6.72 0.83
C TRP A 23 -10.38 -5.33 0.89
N GLN A 24 -9.58 -4.28 1.05
CA GLN A 24 -10.03 -2.88 1.03
C GLN A 24 -10.67 -2.52 -0.34
N TYR A 25 -10.07 -2.97 -1.43
CA TYR A 25 -10.58 -2.78 -2.78
C TYR A 25 -11.89 -3.52 -3.02
N SER A 26 -12.10 -4.70 -2.42
CA SER A 26 -13.30 -5.52 -2.56
C SER A 26 -14.60 -4.80 -2.12
N TRP A 27 -14.48 -3.73 -1.31
CA TRP A 27 -15.59 -2.84 -0.96
C TRP A 27 -16.33 -2.33 -2.19
N ARG A 28 -15.64 -2.06 -3.27
CA ARG A 28 -16.24 -1.57 -4.52
C ARG A 28 -17.37 -2.48 -5.00
N LYS A 29 -17.15 -3.81 -5.00
CA LYS A 29 -18.15 -4.81 -5.37
C LYS A 29 -19.24 -4.94 -4.29
N LYS A 30 -18.84 -5.06 -3.03
CA LYS A 30 -19.77 -5.22 -1.90
C LYS A 30 -20.72 -4.03 -1.74
N SER A 31 -20.25 -2.81 -1.98
CA SER A 31 -21.06 -1.58 -1.82
C SER A 31 -22.32 -1.52 -2.68
N HIS A 32 -22.40 -2.29 -3.77
CA HIS A 32 -23.57 -2.39 -4.62
C HIS A 32 -24.60 -3.41 -4.12
N GLN A 33 -24.18 -4.35 -3.28
CA GLN A 33 -25.02 -5.44 -2.74
C GLN A 33 -25.67 -5.06 -1.40
N LEU A 34 -25.02 -4.18 -0.64
CA LEU A 34 -25.44 -3.78 0.70
C LEU A 34 -26.42 -2.60 0.67
N LYS A 35 -27.40 -2.58 1.57
CA LYS A 35 -28.41 -1.53 1.70
C LYS A 35 -28.54 -1.06 3.16
N GLY A 36 -29.17 0.09 3.36
CA GLY A 36 -29.51 0.63 4.69
C GLY A 36 -28.34 0.69 5.67
N ASN A 37 -28.59 0.29 6.90
CA ASN A 37 -27.64 0.35 8.02
C ASN A 37 -26.39 -0.51 7.79
N GLU A 38 -26.57 -1.67 7.17
CA GLU A 38 -25.44 -2.56 6.85
C GLU A 38 -24.44 -1.89 5.91
N ARG A 39 -24.94 -1.23 4.86
CA ARG A 39 -24.09 -0.47 3.94
C ARG A 39 -23.39 0.71 4.64
N ALA A 40 -24.07 1.41 5.53
CA ALA A 40 -23.51 2.53 6.30
C ALA A 40 -22.34 2.05 7.19
N GLU A 41 -22.52 0.95 7.91
CA GLU A 41 -21.49 0.37 8.78
C GLU A 41 -20.27 -0.10 7.97
N HIS A 42 -20.48 -0.83 6.89
CA HIS A 42 -19.39 -1.26 6.00
C HIS A 42 -18.63 -0.08 5.36
N LEU A 43 -19.34 1.02 5.01
CA LEU A 43 -18.69 2.24 4.53
C LEU A 43 -17.82 2.87 5.61
N ARG A 44 -18.32 2.96 6.86
CA ARG A 44 -17.56 3.47 8.00
C ARG A 44 -16.27 2.66 8.21
N LEU A 45 -16.36 1.33 8.14
CA LEU A 45 -15.21 0.44 8.25
C LEU A 45 -14.23 0.62 7.08
N HIS A 46 -14.70 0.79 5.84
CA HIS A 46 -13.88 1.09 4.67
C HIS A 46 -13.09 2.39 4.86
N GLU A 47 -13.74 3.46 5.32
CA GLU A 47 -13.11 4.77 5.57
C GLU A 47 -12.04 4.68 6.67
N GLN A 48 -12.36 4.00 7.78
CA GLN A 48 -11.42 3.83 8.90
C GLN A 48 -10.19 3.00 8.50
N ARG A 49 -10.40 1.88 7.82
CA ARG A 49 -9.32 0.98 7.37
C ARG A 49 -8.46 1.61 6.28
N GLY A 50 -9.09 2.36 5.34
CA GLY A 50 -8.37 3.08 4.29
C GLY A 50 -7.41 4.14 4.85
N GLY A 51 -7.77 4.80 5.94
CA GLY A 51 -6.88 5.73 6.64
C GLY A 51 -5.65 5.04 7.26
N ARG A 52 -5.81 3.83 7.78
CA ARG A 52 -4.72 3.03 8.38
C ARG A 52 -3.82 2.37 7.34
N LEU A 53 -4.35 2.05 6.17
CA LEU A 53 -3.63 1.36 5.09
C LEU A 53 -2.39 2.12 4.62
N LEU A 54 -2.48 3.45 4.50
CA LEU A 54 -1.35 4.30 4.15
C LEU A 54 -0.20 4.16 5.15
N TRP A 55 -0.49 4.23 6.44
CA TRP A 55 0.52 4.09 7.49
C TRP A 55 1.14 2.69 7.53
N ALA A 56 0.34 1.66 7.28
CA ALA A 56 0.84 0.29 7.13
C ALA A 56 1.80 0.17 5.94
N ALA A 57 1.47 0.79 4.80
CA ALA A 57 2.36 0.81 3.62
C ALA A 57 3.68 1.55 3.90
N VAL A 58 3.63 2.70 4.57
CA VAL A 58 4.83 3.44 5.00
C VAL A 58 5.67 2.58 5.94
N PHE A 59 5.06 1.92 6.92
CA PHE A 59 5.75 1.04 7.85
C PHE A 59 6.47 -0.12 7.12
N VAL A 60 5.80 -0.79 6.18
CA VAL A 60 6.38 -1.88 5.38
C VAL A 60 7.56 -1.38 4.53
N ALA A 61 7.47 -0.15 3.99
CA ALA A 61 8.59 0.45 3.26
C ALA A 61 9.78 0.79 4.18
N LEU A 62 9.54 1.28 5.40
CA LEU A 62 10.59 1.51 6.38
C LEU A 62 11.29 0.20 6.79
N VAL A 63 10.55 -0.90 6.93
CA VAL A 63 11.11 -2.23 7.16
C VAL A 63 12.01 -2.66 5.98
N ALA A 64 11.63 -2.36 4.74
CA ALA A 64 12.47 -2.64 3.57
C ALA A 64 13.80 -1.86 3.63
N VAL A 65 13.74 -0.57 3.92
CA VAL A 65 14.94 0.29 4.07
C VAL A 65 15.82 -0.21 5.20
N ALA A 66 15.24 -0.52 6.37
CA ALA A 66 15.99 -1.06 7.50
C ALA A 66 16.66 -2.40 7.16
N GLY A 67 15.95 -3.30 6.47
CA GLY A 67 16.50 -4.58 6.01
C GLY A 67 17.70 -4.40 5.07
N ARG A 68 17.63 -3.44 4.14
CA ARG A 68 18.76 -3.11 3.25
C ARG A 68 19.92 -2.48 4.00
N ALA A 69 19.66 -1.58 4.96
CA ALA A 69 20.71 -1.01 5.81
C ALA A 69 21.46 -2.12 6.60
N VAL A 70 20.74 -3.08 7.17
CA VAL A 70 21.33 -4.22 7.86
C VAL A 70 22.12 -5.11 6.87
N ALA A 71 21.62 -5.29 5.65
CA ALA A 71 22.33 -6.06 4.62
C ALA A 71 23.65 -5.38 4.25
N GLY A 72 23.66 -4.07 3.94
CA GLY A 72 24.88 -3.29 3.63
C GLY A 72 25.89 -3.31 4.77
N TRP A 73 25.44 -3.11 6.00
CA TRP A 73 26.31 -3.23 7.17
C TRP A 73 27.00 -4.60 7.27
N ARG A 74 26.27 -5.68 6.96
CA ARG A 74 26.77 -7.05 7.04
C ARG A 74 27.68 -7.43 5.88
N THR A 75 27.53 -6.78 4.74
CA THR A 75 28.30 -7.09 3.51
C THR A 75 29.57 -6.21 3.44
N ASP A 76 29.41 -4.89 3.62
CA ASP A 76 30.43 -3.90 3.34
C ASP A 76 30.89 -3.12 4.59
N GLY A 77 30.24 -3.35 5.75
CA GLY A 77 30.48 -2.57 6.96
C GLY A 77 29.86 -1.15 6.90
N ASP A 78 29.07 -0.85 5.87
CA ASP A 78 28.43 0.45 5.65
C ASP A 78 26.90 0.31 5.52
N PHE A 79 26.16 0.98 6.40
CA PHE A 79 24.69 1.01 6.37
C PHE A 79 24.12 1.64 5.10
N MET A 80 24.85 2.55 4.46
CA MET A 80 24.37 3.32 3.30
C MET A 80 24.59 2.60 1.98
N SER A 81 25.48 1.60 1.91
CA SER A 81 25.91 0.94 0.67
C SER A 81 24.75 0.32 -0.12
N GLU A 82 23.75 -0.22 0.57
CA GLU A 82 22.60 -0.87 -0.06
C GLU A 82 21.27 -0.10 0.06
N ILE A 83 21.20 1.07 0.71
CA ILE A 83 19.93 1.79 0.94
C ILE A 83 19.32 2.29 -0.37
N TRP A 84 20.14 2.77 -1.32
CA TRP A 84 19.64 3.34 -2.56
C TRP A 84 18.98 2.29 -3.45
N PRO A 85 17.74 2.53 -3.90
CA PRO A 85 17.03 1.57 -4.74
C PRO A 85 17.63 1.55 -6.16
N THR A 86 18.29 0.45 -6.50
CA THR A 86 18.87 0.22 -7.85
C THR A 86 17.97 -0.63 -8.74
N SER A 87 16.93 -1.25 -8.18
CA SER A 87 15.97 -2.10 -8.89
C SER A 87 14.66 -1.36 -9.20
N ILE A 88 13.95 -1.80 -10.25
CA ILE A 88 12.61 -1.29 -10.58
C ILE A 88 11.66 -1.49 -9.40
N HIS A 89 11.72 -2.63 -8.71
CA HIS A 89 10.96 -2.87 -7.49
C HIS A 89 11.22 -1.80 -6.43
N GLY A 90 12.48 -1.49 -6.16
CA GLY A 90 12.85 -0.48 -5.16
C GLY A 90 12.36 0.92 -5.52
N ILE A 91 12.38 1.31 -6.79
CA ILE A 91 11.93 2.63 -7.26
C ILE A 91 10.40 2.74 -7.24
N THR A 92 9.69 1.67 -7.61
CA THR A 92 8.21 1.68 -7.67
C THR A 92 7.56 1.73 -6.29
N GLY A 93 8.24 1.32 -5.22
CA GLY A 93 7.75 1.38 -3.84
C GLY A 93 7.38 2.80 -3.39
N PRO A 94 8.33 3.76 -3.36
CA PRO A 94 8.05 5.15 -3.01
C PRO A 94 6.99 5.80 -3.92
N ILE A 95 7.00 5.52 -5.22
CA ILE A 95 5.99 6.00 -6.16
C ILE A 95 4.59 5.46 -5.78
N GLY A 96 4.50 4.17 -5.46
CA GLY A 96 3.26 3.55 -4.99
C GLY A 96 2.71 4.19 -3.72
N ILE A 97 3.58 4.54 -2.75
CA ILE A 97 3.18 5.25 -1.52
C ILE A 97 2.64 6.65 -1.83
N LEU A 98 3.26 7.39 -2.75
CA LEU A 98 2.77 8.72 -3.15
C LEU A 98 1.38 8.64 -3.79
N ILE A 99 1.14 7.65 -4.65
CA ILE A 99 -0.16 7.45 -5.30
C ILE A 99 -1.20 6.99 -4.26
N LEU A 100 -0.82 6.11 -3.32
CA LEU A 100 -1.70 5.69 -2.22
C LEU A 100 -2.05 6.86 -1.27
N TRP A 101 -1.09 7.75 -0.99
CA TRP A 101 -1.34 8.98 -0.24
C TRP A 101 -2.37 9.88 -0.95
N GLN A 102 -2.22 10.06 -2.27
CA GLN A 102 -3.17 10.83 -3.08
C GLN A 102 -4.56 10.19 -3.06
N LEU A 103 -4.64 8.85 -3.19
CA LEU A 103 -5.89 8.09 -3.06
C LEU A 103 -6.54 8.32 -1.68
N SER A 104 -5.75 8.26 -0.60
CA SER A 104 -6.22 8.53 0.76
C SER A 104 -6.78 9.94 0.91
N LYS A 105 -6.11 10.97 0.34
CA LYS A 105 -6.61 12.36 0.32
C LYS A 105 -7.94 12.47 -0.43
N MET A 106 -8.06 11.80 -1.57
CA MET A 106 -9.31 11.78 -2.36
C MET A 106 -10.45 11.13 -1.56
N GLY A 107 -10.18 10.03 -0.85
CA GLY A 107 -11.15 9.39 0.03
C GLY A 107 -11.65 10.32 1.14
N LYS A 108 -10.73 11.04 1.81
CA LYS A 108 -11.08 12.02 2.84
C LYS A 108 -11.93 13.18 2.28
N ARG A 109 -11.61 13.69 1.10
CA ARG A 109 -12.40 14.73 0.42
C ARG A 109 -13.80 14.24 0.06
N THR A 110 -13.93 13.00 -0.46
CA THR A 110 -15.21 12.37 -0.78
C THR A 110 -16.07 12.21 0.47
N LYS A 111 -15.46 11.81 1.59
CA LYS A 111 -16.12 11.71 2.89
C LYS A 111 -16.63 13.08 3.36
N ALA A 112 -15.76 14.08 3.39
CA ALA A 112 -16.11 15.44 3.84
C ALA A 112 -17.25 16.04 3.01
N ALA A 113 -17.20 15.95 1.67
CA ALA A 113 -18.28 16.44 0.81
C ALA A 113 -19.62 15.74 1.11
N ARG A 114 -19.61 14.42 1.34
CA ARG A 114 -20.82 13.67 1.74
C ARG A 114 -21.38 14.16 3.09
N GLU A 115 -20.51 14.37 4.09
CA GLU A 115 -20.91 14.78 5.44
C GLU A 115 -21.45 16.21 5.46
N ASN A 116 -20.95 17.08 4.58
CA ASN A 116 -21.43 18.45 4.41
C ASN A 116 -22.70 18.55 3.54
N GLY A 117 -23.19 17.47 2.96
CA GLY A 117 -24.33 17.48 2.04
C GLY A 117 -23.99 17.99 0.62
N ASP A 118 -22.70 18.16 0.30
CA ASP A 118 -22.23 18.59 -1.01
C ASP A 118 -22.33 17.46 -2.06
N SER A 119 -22.29 17.82 -3.35
CA SER A 119 -22.21 16.86 -4.44
C SER A 119 -20.84 16.17 -4.44
N PHE A 120 -20.83 14.86 -4.21
CA PHE A 120 -19.60 14.05 -4.13
C PHE A 120 -19.48 12.96 -5.23
N SER A 121 -20.41 12.90 -6.18
CA SER A 121 -20.43 11.86 -7.22
C SER A 121 -19.14 11.83 -8.06
N ASN A 122 -18.68 13.00 -8.52
CA ASN A 122 -17.44 13.12 -9.29
C ASN A 122 -16.20 12.75 -8.45
N LEU A 123 -16.16 13.12 -7.17
CA LEU A 123 -15.07 12.75 -6.25
C LEU A 123 -15.03 11.24 -6.05
N LYS A 124 -16.18 10.61 -5.88
CA LYS A 124 -16.30 9.14 -5.75
C LYS A 124 -15.81 8.42 -7.01
N ILE A 125 -16.17 8.90 -8.20
CA ILE A 125 -15.69 8.31 -9.47
C ILE A 125 -14.18 8.43 -9.59
N LYS A 126 -13.61 9.61 -9.33
CA LYS A 126 -12.16 9.84 -9.36
C LYS A 126 -11.42 8.95 -8.35
N HIS A 127 -11.93 8.87 -7.11
CA HIS A 127 -11.39 7.96 -6.07
C HIS A 127 -11.42 6.50 -6.54
N GLY A 128 -12.51 6.04 -7.15
CA GLY A 128 -12.63 4.69 -7.70
C GLY A 128 -11.61 4.39 -8.81
N ARG A 129 -11.42 5.32 -9.77
CA ARG A 129 -10.42 5.16 -10.84
C ARG A 129 -8.98 5.15 -10.30
N MET A 130 -8.70 5.99 -9.30
CA MET A 130 -7.40 5.97 -8.62
C MET A 130 -7.18 4.66 -7.85
N ALA A 131 -8.22 4.08 -7.26
CA ALA A 131 -8.13 2.78 -6.60
C ALA A 131 -7.84 1.65 -7.60
N ASP A 132 -8.40 1.71 -8.83
CA ASP A 132 -8.08 0.76 -9.91
C ASP A 132 -6.59 0.84 -10.29
N LEU A 133 -6.03 2.06 -10.37
CA LEU A 133 -4.60 2.25 -10.62
C LEU A 133 -3.74 1.70 -9.48
N VAL A 134 -4.09 2.01 -8.22
CA VAL A 134 -3.35 1.54 -7.05
C VAL A 134 -3.31 0.01 -6.99
N ILE A 135 -4.45 -0.67 -7.22
CA ILE A 135 -4.49 -2.13 -7.16
C ILE A 135 -3.59 -2.75 -8.26
N ALA A 136 -3.62 -2.22 -9.47
CA ALA A 136 -2.76 -2.68 -10.57
C ALA A 136 -1.27 -2.49 -10.21
N LEU A 137 -0.88 -1.31 -9.71
CA LEU A 137 0.50 -1.02 -9.31
C LEU A 137 0.96 -1.88 -8.13
N VAL A 138 0.10 -2.17 -7.16
CA VAL A 138 0.43 -3.05 -6.03
C VAL A 138 0.75 -4.46 -6.51
N PHE A 139 -0.03 -5.02 -7.44
CA PHE A 139 0.26 -6.34 -8.00
C PHE A 139 1.53 -6.36 -8.84
N ILE A 140 1.77 -5.34 -9.67
CA ILE A 140 3.02 -5.21 -10.45
C ILE A 140 4.22 -5.12 -9.48
N HIS A 141 4.14 -4.25 -8.47
CA HIS A 141 5.20 -4.10 -7.47
C HIS A 141 5.47 -5.40 -6.70
N ALA A 142 4.40 -6.09 -6.26
CA ALA A 142 4.54 -7.37 -5.56
C ALA A 142 5.17 -8.45 -6.46
N PHE A 143 4.79 -8.52 -7.73
CA PHE A 143 5.40 -9.43 -8.71
C PHE A 143 6.89 -9.12 -8.93
N LEU A 144 7.26 -7.85 -9.11
CA LEU A 144 8.65 -7.42 -9.23
C LEU A 144 9.45 -7.75 -7.97
N GLY A 145 8.85 -7.59 -6.78
CA GLY A 145 9.45 -7.97 -5.51
C GLY A 145 9.67 -9.47 -5.38
N PHE A 146 8.72 -10.27 -5.84
CA PHE A 146 8.86 -11.72 -5.89
C PHE A 146 10.03 -12.15 -6.79
N LEU A 147 10.15 -11.57 -7.97
CA LEU A 147 11.30 -11.83 -8.85
C LEU A 147 12.62 -11.38 -8.24
N TYR A 148 12.60 -10.25 -7.51
CA TYR A 148 13.80 -9.70 -6.89
C TYR A 148 14.33 -10.56 -5.73
N ILE A 149 13.48 -11.37 -5.07
CA ILE A 149 13.92 -12.32 -4.03
C ILE A 149 15.00 -13.27 -4.57
N PHE A 150 14.84 -13.79 -5.81
CA PHE A 150 15.81 -14.69 -6.42
C PHE A 150 17.14 -14.02 -6.80
N ALA A 151 17.18 -12.68 -6.85
CA ALA A 151 18.40 -11.95 -7.12
C ALA A 151 19.21 -11.61 -5.85
N VAL A 152 18.58 -11.66 -4.65
CA VAL A 152 19.21 -11.22 -3.38
C VAL A 152 19.43 -12.34 -2.38
N LEU A 153 18.81 -13.51 -2.54
CA LEU A 153 19.03 -14.73 -1.77
C LEU A 153 20.07 -15.62 -2.42
#